data_8b7be381b1c3df7205b37058649505c2
#
_entry.id   8b7be381b1c3df7205b37058649505c2
#
_cell.length_a   1.000
_cell.length_b   1.000
_cell.length_c   1.000
_cell.angle_alpha   90.00
_cell.angle_beta   90.00
_cell.angle_gamma   90.00
#
_symmetry.space_group_name_H-M   'P 1'
#
loop_
_entity.id
_entity.type
_entity.pdbx_description
1 polymer ?
#
loop_
_entity_poly.entity_id
_entity_poly.type
_entity_poly.pdbx_seq_one_letter_code
_entity_poly.pdbx_strand_id
1 'polypeptide(L)'
;CFWAEPSGTTARAAYESMRDEILGQLKAAMPVDGVLLGLHGAMVADGYDDCEGDLITRARAIVGPKAPIAVELDPHNHMTRARVAGSNIIICYKEFPHTDFAERAEELVDLTIRTVKGEIKPVMSVFDCRMIASFPTSLQPMRGFVDKIMSLEGKNGVLSISVAHCFPYADVPELGTKVLVYTDD
;
A
#
# COMPACT_ATOMS: atom_id res chain seq x y z
N CYS A 1 17.11 1.83 5.42
CA CYS A 1 16.46 0.97 4.44
C CYS A 1 16.77 -0.49 4.80
N PHE A 2 15.75 -1.34 4.81
CA PHE A 2 15.88 -2.78 5.00
C PHE A 2 15.47 -3.47 3.70
N TRP A 3 16.19 -4.51 3.34
CA TRP A 3 15.87 -5.33 2.20
C TRP A 3 15.82 -6.80 2.65
N ALA A 4 14.76 -7.51 2.27
CA ALA A 4 14.62 -8.94 2.47
C ALA A 4 14.11 -9.56 1.17
N GLU A 5 14.77 -10.62 0.72
CA GLU A 5 14.29 -11.36 -0.46
C GLU A 5 12.95 -12.05 -0.15
N PRO A 6 12.04 -12.15 -1.11
CA PRO A 6 10.83 -12.94 -0.98
C PRO A 6 11.17 -14.39 -0.60
N SER A 7 10.53 -14.86 0.47
CA SER A 7 10.79 -16.20 0.98
C SER A 7 9.50 -16.77 1.60
N GLY A 8 9.60 -17.89 2.32
CA GLY A 8 8.51 -18.38 3.16
C GLY A 8 8.30 -17.52 4.40
N THR A 9 7.55 -18.04 5.37
CA THR A 9 7.23 -17.34 6.62
C THR A 9 8.51 -16.86 7.33
N THR A 10 8.58 -15.58 7.62
CA THR A 10 9.72 -14.96 8.30
C THR A 10 9.72 -15.32 9.78
N ALA A 11 10.89 -15.56 10.36
CA ALA A 11 11.00 -15.78 11.80
C ALA A 11 10.54 -14.52 12.57
N ARG A 12 9.71 -14.71 13.60
CA ARG A 12 9.17 -13.63 14.44
C ARG A 12 10.23 -12.62 14.88
N ALA A 13 11.32 -13.11 15.45
CA ALA A 13 12.38 -12.25 15.98
C ALA A 13 13.05 -11.40 14.91
N ALA A 14 13.18 -11.90 13.68
CA ALA A 14 13.73 -11.14 12.56
C ALA A 14 12.77 -10.01 12.14
N TYR A 15 11.48 -10.32 11.99
CA TYR A 15 10.47 -9.31 11.68
C TYR A 15 10.40 -8.23 12.77
N GLU A 16 10.28 -8.64 14.03
CA GLU A 16 10.17 -7.69 15.15
C GLU A 16 11.40 -6.78 15.25
N SER A 17 12.59 -7.31 15.03
CA SER A 17 13.83 -6.52 15.04
C SER A 17 13.83 -5.46 13.93
N MET A 18 13.47 -5.82 12.69
CA MET A 18 13.39 -4.87 11.58
C MET A 18 12.30 -3.82 11.81
N ARG A 19 11.12 -4.26 12.22
CA ARG A 19 10.00 -3.37 12.55
C ARG A 19 10.37 -2.36 13.63
N ASP A 20 10.92 -2.83 14.72
CA ASP A 20 11.23 -1.99 15.89
C ASP A 20 12.36 -1.00 15.58
N GLU A 21 13.33 -1.37 14.74
CA GLU A 21 14.35 -0.45 14.22
C GLU A 21 13.70 0.66 13.38
N ILE A 22 12.82 0.32 12.43
CA ILE A 22 12.10 1.31 11.60
C ILE A 22 11.29 2.26 12.47
N LEU A 23 10.53 1.72 13.43
CA LEU A 23 9.69 2.53 14.31
C LEU A 23 10.52 3.37 15.28
N GLY A 24 11.68 2.88 15.73
CA GLY A 24 12.64 3.61 16.54
C GLY A 24 13.20 4.82 15.79
N GLN A 25 13.60 4.64 14.53
CA GLN A 25 14.07 5.73 13.68
C GLN A 25 12.95 6.75 13.40
N LEU A 26 11.73 6.30 13.11
CA LEU A 26 10.58 7.21 12.94
C LEU A 26 10.33 8.03 14.22
N LYS A 27 10.34 7.38 15.38
CA LYS A 27 10.14 8.07 16.66
C LYS A 27 11.24 9.11 16.94
N ALA A 28 12.47 8.80 16.57
CA ALA A 28 13.61 9.74 16.74
C ALA A 28 13.54 10.92 15.76
N ALA A 29 12.89 10.76 14.61
CA ALA A 29 12.72 11.80 13.60
C ALA A 29 11.54 12.76 13.87
N MET A 30 10.69 12.46 14.87
CA MET A 30 9.52 13.29 15.16
C MET A 30 9.89 14.71 15.62
N PRO A 31 9.10 15.75 15.24
CA PRO A 31 7.89 15.69 14.43
C PRO A 31 8.17 15.58 12.93
N VAL A 32 7.25 14.92 12.21
CA VAL A 32 7.28 14.82 10.74
C VAL A 32 5.95 15.31 10.14
N ASP A 33 5.98 15.86 8.93
CA ASP A 33 4.80 16.35 8.24
C ASP A 33 4.00 15.21 7.58
N GLY A 34 4.65 14.10 7.25
CA GLY A 34 4.07 12.90 6.67
C GLY A 34 5.04 11.74 6.68
N VAL A 35 4.54 10.54 6.41
CA VAL A 35 5.34 9.30 6.33
C VAL A 35 5.05 8.61 5.00
N LEU A 36 6.11 8.25 4.29
CA LEU A 36 6.06 7.48 3.05
C LEU A 36 6.70 6.11 3.33
N LEU A 37 5.97 5.05 3.03
CA LEU A 37 6.40 3.66 3.22
C LEU A 37 6.38 2.94 1.87
N GLY A 38 7.55 2.52 1.39
CA GLY A 38 7.66 1.57 0.27
C GLY A 38 7.73 0.16 0.85
N LEU A 39 6.68 -0.63 0.64
CA LEU A 39 6.55 -1.98 1.19
C LEU A 39 6.17 -2.96 0.08
N HIS A 40 6.40 -4.26 0.27
CA HIS A 40 5.87 -5.25 -0.67
C HIS A 40 4.35 -5.42 -0.49
N GLY A 41 3.91 -5.81 0.69
CA GLY A 41 2.50 -5.99 0.97
C GLY A 41 2.03 -7.45 1.10
N ALA A 42 2.94 -8.42 1.13
CA ALA A 42 2.60 -9.82 1.29
C ALA A 42 3.48 -10.54 2.30
N MET A 43 4.17 -9.79 3.16
CA MET A 43 5.05 -10.38 4.17
C MET A 43 4.24 -11.05 5.27
N VAL A 44 4.60 -12.30 5.55
CA VAL A 44 4.06 -13.08 6.67
C VAL A 44 5.21 -13.46 7.60
N ALA A 45 5.00 -13.33 8.89
CA ALA A 45 5.96 -13.78 9.90
C ALA A 45 5.28 -14.69 10.93
N ASP A 46 6.05 -15.46 11.65
CA ASP A 46 5.51 -16.31 12.71
C ASP A 46 4.73 -15.48 13.73
N GLY A 47 3.42 -15.73 13.79
CA GLY A 47 2.46 -14.99 14.61
C GLY A 47 2.00 -13.63 14.04
N TYR A 48 2.34 -13.32 12.78
CA TYR A 48 1.90 -12.11 12.08
C TYR A 48 1.44 -12.47 10.66
N ASP A 49 0.14 -12.48 10.44
CA ASP A 49 -0.46 -12.69 9.11
C ASP A 49 -0.37 -11.45 8.22
N ASP A 50 -0.14 -10.27 8.81
CA ASP A 50 -0.06 -8.98 8.13
C ASP A 50 1.04 -8.10 8.77
N CYS A 51 2.27 -8.32 8.35
CA CYS A 51 3.43 -7.57 8.84
C CYS A 51 3.35 -6.08 8.48
N GLU A 52 2.91 -5.76 7.28
CA GLU A 52 2.78 -4.38 6.83
C GLU A 52 1.65 -3.65 7.57
N GLY A 53 0.53 -4.30 7.83
CA GLY A 53 -0.55 -3.73 8.64
C GLY A 53 -0.14 -3.47 10.09
N ASP A 54 0.64 -4.37 10.70
CA ASP A 54 1.23 -4.16 12.03
C ASP A 54 2.17 -2.95 12.03
N LEU A 55 3.07 -2.85 11.04
CA LEU A 55 3.99 -1.73 10.90
C LEU A 55 3.25 -0.39 10.73
N ILE A 56 2.27 -0.34 9.82
CA ILE A 56 1.46 0.86 9.53
C ILE A 56 0.70 1.30 10.78
N THR A 57 0.07 0.35 11.48
CA THR A 57 -0.70 0.63 12.71
C THR A 57 0.19 1.24 13.80
N ARG A 58 1.39 0.70 13.97
CA ARG A 58 2.37 1.23 14.95
C ARG A 58 2.95 2.58 14.53
N ALA A 59 3.24 2.77 13.24
CA ALA A 59 3.65 4.06 12.71
C ALA A 59 2.57 5.12 12.95
N ARG A 60 1.30 4.79 12.71
CA ARG A 60 0.16 5.68 13.03
C ARG A 60 0.10 6.05 14.51
N ALA A 61 0.38 5.13 15.40
CA ALA A 61 0.42 5.41 16.84
C ALA A 61 1.55 6.40 17.22
N ILE A 62 2.65 6.40 16.48
CA ILE A 62 3.78 7.32 16.69
C ILE A 62 3.47 8.71 16.13
N VAL A 63 3.01 8.80 14.88
CA VAL A 63 2.83 10.10 14.21
C VAL A 63 1.52 10.80 14.57
N GLY A 64 0.57 10.06 15.15
CA GLY A 64 -0.75 10.59 15.51
C GLY A 64 -1.66 10.77 14.28
N PRO A 65 -2.86 11.35 14.48
CA PRO A 65 -3.89 11.39 13.44
C PRO A 65 -3.68 12.46 12.35
N LYS A 66 -2.77 13.41 12.55
CA LYS A 66 -2.62 14.58 11.67
C LYS A 66 -1.68 14.33 10.51
N ALA A 67 -0.53 13.71 10.75
CA ALA A 67 0.44 13.43 9.71
C ALA A 67 -0.06 12.32 8.79
N PRO A 68 -0.16 12.53 7.47
CA PRO A 68 -0.55 11.47 6.55
C PRO A 68 0.49 10.35 6.53
N ILE A 69 0.00 9.11 6.46
CA ILE A 69 0.80 7.93 6.12
C ILE A 69 0.39 7.50 4.73
N ALA A 70 1.34 7.46 3.83
CA ALA A 70 1.19 7.05 2.45
C ALA A 70 2.05 5.81 2.18
N VAL A 71 1.48 4.84 1.48
CA VAL A 71 2.09 3.51 1.30
C VAL A 71 2.10 3.14 -0.17
N GLU A 72 3.26 2.73 -0.67
CA GLU A 72 3.41 2.10 -1.97
C GLU A 72 3.51 0.58 -1.79
N LEU A 73 2.78 -0.16 -2.60
CA LEU A 73 2.72 -1.63 -2.54
C LEU A 73 2.88 -2.26 -3.92
N ASP A 74 3.48 -3.43 -3.94
CA ASP A 74 3.34 -4.38 -5.04
C ASP A 74 1.84 -4.75 -5.23
N PRO A 75 1.33 -4.96 -6.45
CA PRO A 75 -0.06 -5.40 -6.65
C PRO A 75 -0.36 -6.77 -6.04
N HIS A 76 0.65 -7.62 -5.82
CA HIS A 76 0.50 -8.92 -5.16
C HIS A 76 0.54 -8.77 -3.64
N ASN A 77 -0.39 -8.01 -3.10
CA ASN A 77 -0.46 -7.69 -1.67
C ASN A 77 -1.79 -8.14 -1.04
N HIS A 78 -1.83 -8.17 0.30
CA HIS A 78 -3.06 -8.40 1.07
C HIS A 78 -3.60 -7.04 1.51
N MET A 79 -4.71 -6.60 0.95
CA MET A 79 -5.33 -5.34 1.34
C MET A 79 -6.24 -5.57 2.55
N THR A 80 -5.62 -5.56 3.74
CA THR A 80 -6.32 -5.77 5.01
C THR A 80 -6.99 -4.50 5.52
N ARG A 81 -7.93 -4.67 6.44
CA ARG A 81 -8.58 -3.53 7.13
C ARG A 81 -7.58 -2.71 7.94
N ALA A 82 -6.55 -3.35 8.50
CA ALA A 82 -5.52 -2.66 9.27
C ALA A 82 -4.75 -1.67 8.40
N ARG A 83 -4.38 -2.06 7.19
CA ARG A 83 -3.70 -1.17 6.22
C ARG A 83 -4.59 -0.01 5.81
N VAL A 84 -5.83 -0.30 5.44
CA VAL A 84 -6.82 0.71 5.05
C VAL A 84 -7.06 1.72 6.17
N ALA A 85 -7.25 1.25 7.41
CA ALA A 85 -7.50 2.12 8.55
C ALA A 85 -6.28 2.91 9.01
N GLY A 86 -5.07 2.36 8.83
CA GLY A 86 -3.82 2.97 9.28
C GLY A 86 -3.23 3.99 8.31
N SER A 87 -3.60 3.92 7.01
CA SER A 87 -3.05 4.76 5.95
C SER A 87 -4.02 5.84 5.48
N ASN A 88 -3.49 6.93 4.94
CA ASN A 88 -4.27 7.95 4.24
C ASN A 88 -4.30 7.71 2.73
N ILE A 89 -3.20 7.19 2.20
CA ILE A 89 -3.03 6.91 0.77
C ILE A 89 -2.34 5.57 0.63
N ILE A 90 -2.84 4.70 -0.24
CA ILE A 90 -2.17 3.46 -0.64
C ILE A 90 -2.18 3.42 -2.17
N ILE A 91 -1.02 3.29 -2.78
CA ILE A 91 -0.86 3.12 -4.21
C ILE A 91 -0.19 1.78 -4.48
N CYS A 92 -0.80 0.98 -5.35
CA CYS A 92 -0.17 -0.25 -5.84
C CYS A 92 0.44 0.01 -7.23
N TYR A 93 1.52 -0.70 -7.57
CA TYR A 93 1.95 -0.76 -8.97
C TYR A 93 0.79 -1.20 -9.84
N LYS A 94 0.67 -0.63 -11.03
CA LYS A 94 -0.41 -0.94 -11.96
C LYS A 94 -0.01 -1.99 -12.98
N GLU A 95 1.29 -2.26 -13.08
CA GLU A 95 1.86 -3.19 -14.05
C GLU A 95 2.34 -4.50 -13.41
N PHE A 96 2.08 -5.59 -14.14
CA PHE A 96 2.67 -6.89 -13.88
C PHE A 96 3.10 -7.50 -15.24
N PRO A 97 4.43 -7.61 -15.50
CA PRO A 97 5.60 -7.31 -14.63
C PRO A 97 5.71 -5.87 -14.15
N HIS A 98 6.37 -5.67 -12.99
CA HIS A 98 6.45 -4.41 -12.25
C HIS A 98 7.41 -3.43 -12.96
N THR A 99 6.89 -2.67 -13.91
CA THR A 99 7.67 -1.72 -14.72
C THR A 99 7.41 -0.26 -14.36
N ASP A 100 6.44 0.02 -13.49
CA ASP A 100 5.94 1.37 -13.17
C ASP A 100 6.15 1.79 -11.70
N PHE A 101 7.04 1.11 -10.97
CA PHE A 101 7.27 1.40 -9.55
C PHE A 101 7.76 2.85 -9.30
N ALA A 102 8.59 3.39 -10.20
CA ALA A 102 9.09 4.75 -10.05
C ALA A 102 7.99 5.79 -10.25
N GLU A 103 7.15 5.61 -11.26
CA GLU A 103 5.99 6.47 -11.53
C GLU A 103 4.97 6.42 -10.39
N ARG A 104 4.80 5.26 -9.76
CA ARG A 104 3.90 5.13 -8.60
C ARG A 104 4.49 5.77 -7.35
N ALA A 105 5.79 5.69 -7.16
CA ALA A 105 6.48 6.42 -6.09
C ALA A 105 6.33 7.94 -6.27
N GLU A 106 6.50 8.47 -7.49
CA GLU A 106 6.30 9.88 -7.79
C GLU A 106 4.83 10.32 -7.53
N GLU A 107 3.86 9.53 -7.95
CA GLU A 107 2.44 9.75 -7.68
C GLU A 107 2.16 9.79 -6.17
N LEU A 108 2.71 8.84 -5.41
CA LEU A 108 2.57 8.79 -3.95
C LEU A 108 3.13 10.04 -3.28
N VAL A 109 4.31 10.48 -3.70
CA VAL A 109 4.96 11.69 -3.18
C VAL A 109 4.12 12.92 -3.49
N ASP A 110 3.64 13.10 -4.73
CA ASP A 110 2.81 14.24 -5.12
C ASP A 110 1.53 14.31 -4.28
N LEU A 111 0.77 13.22 -4.22
CA LEU A 111 -0.47 13.17 -3.46
C LEU A 111 -0.23 13.42 -1.96
N THR A 112 0.87 12.92 -1.42
CA THR A 112 1.22 13.15 -0.01
C THR A 112 1.55 14.62 0.25
N ILE A 113 2.36 15.25 -0.59
CA ILE A 113 2.71 16.68 -0.46
C ILE A 113 1.46 17.54 -0.55
N ARG A 114 0.58 17.28 -1.52
CA ARG A 114 -0.68 18.02 -1.69
C ARG A 114 -1.61 17.83 -0.49
N THR A 115 -1.64 16.63 0.08
CA THR A 115 -2.39 16.36 1.31
C THR A 115 -1.84 17.13 2.51
N VAL A 116 -0.51 17.13 2.70
CA VAL A 116 0.15 17.90 3.77
C VAL A 116 -0.13 19.41 3.64
N LYS A 117 -0.11 19.93 2.41
CA LYS A 117 -0.44 21.34 2.13
C LYS A 117 -1.93 21.67 2.24
N GLY A 118 -2.80 20.67 2.39
CA GLY A 118 -4.25 20.87 2.41
C GLY A 118 -4.85 21.22 1.06
N GLU A 119 -4.14 20.95 -0.03
CA GLU A 119 -4.60 21.17 -1.41
C GLU A 119 -5.63 20.13 -1.85
N ILE A 120 -5.55 18.92 -1.26
CA ILE A 120 -6.48 17.81 -1.45
C ILE A 120 -6.79 17.14 -0.11
N LYS A 121 -7.94 16.45 -0.06
CA LYS A 121 -8.37 15.60 1.08
C LYS A 121 -8.71 14.20 0.57
N PRO A 122 -7.71 13.32 0.40
CA PRO A 122 -7.96 12.00 -0.17
C PRO A 122 -8.95 11.19 0.67
N VAL A 123 -10.01 10.72 0.02
CA VAL A 123 -10.98 9.78 0.58
C VAL A 123 -10.85 8.46 -0.14
N MET A 124 -10.63 7.39 0.63
CA MET A 124 -10.44 6.04 0.11
C MET A 124 -11.74 5.25 0.12
N SER A 125 -12.08 4.68 -1.04
CA SER A 125 -13.11 3.65 -1.18
C SER A 125 -12.47 2.33 -1.57
N VAL A 126 -12.88 1.23 -0.92
CA VAL A 126 -12.36 -0.11 -1.20
C VAL A 126 -13.50 -1.01 -1.63
N PHE A 127 -13.32 -1.68 -2.76
CA PHE A 127 -14.24 -2.68 -3.28
C PHE A 127 -13.58 -4.06 -3.25
N ASP A 128 -14.22 -5.01 -2.57
CA ASP A 128 -13.79 -6.40 -2.53
C ASP A 128 -14.37 -7.15 -3.74
N CYS A 129 -13.50 -7.55 -4.66
CA CYS A 129 -13.88 -8.26 -5.88
C CYS A 129 -14.28 -9.72 -5.64
N ARG A 130 -13.97 -10.28 -4.45
CA ARG A 130 -14.18 -11.70 -4.11
C ARG A 130 -13.54 -12.64 -5.13
N MET A 131 -12.36 -12.28 -5.59
CA MET A 131 -11.56 -13.07 -6.54
C MET A 131 -10.20 -13.38 -5.93
N ILE A 132 -9.62 -14.49 -6.35
CA ILE A 132 -8.26 -14.90 -6.03
C ILE A 132 -7.62 -15.34 -7.33
N ALA A 133 -6.71 -14.52 -7.86
CA ALA A 133 -5.97 -14.83 -9.07
C ALA A 133 -4.74 -13.93 -9.23
N SER A 134 -3.86 -14.28 -10.15
CA SER A 134 -2.81 -13.41 -10.66
C SER A 134 -3.28 -12.84 -12.01
N PHE A 135 -3.09 -11.53 -12.20
CA PHE A 135 -3.61 -10.81 -13.36
C PHE A 135 -2.48 -10.13 -14.14
N PRO A 136 -1.81 -10.83 -15.09
CA PRO A 136 -0.78 -10.21 -15.93
C PRO A 136 -1.35 -9.02 -16.71
N THR A 137 -0.84 -7.81 -16.44
CA THR A 137 -1.34 -6.58 -17.05
C THR A 137 -0.85 -6.38 -18.49
N SER A 138 0.14 -7.17 -18.91
CA SER A 138 0.61 -7.23 -20.30
C SER A 138 -0.34 -7.95 -21.25
N LEU A 139 -1.35 -8.67 -20.71
CA LEU A 139 -2.30 -9.48 -21.48
C LEU A 139 -3.73 -8.97 -21.35
N GLN A 140 -4.55 -9.25 -22.36
CA GLN A 140 -5.99 -9.02 -22.28
C GLN A 140 -6.68 -10.08 -21.39
N PRO A 141 -7.70 -9.72 -20.61
CA PRO A 141 -8.40 -8.42 -20.57
C PRO A 141 -7.74 -7.36 -19.65
N MET A 142 -6.73 -7.74 -18.85
CA MET A 142 -6.15 -6.85 -17.84
C MET A 142 -5.49 -5.60 -18.45
N ARG A 143 -4.83 -5.70 -19.60
CA ARG A 143 -4.27 -4.53 -20.27
C ARG A 143 -5.33 -3.44 -20.50
N GLY A 144 -6.46 -3.84 -21.10
CA GLY A 144 -7.56 -2.89 -21.34
C GLY A 144 -8.19 -2.36 -20.06
N PHE A 145 -8.20 -3.15 -18.98
CA PHE A 145 -8.70 -2.70 -17.69
C PHE A 145 -7.74 -1.68 -17.04
N VAL A 146 -6.43 -1.93 -17.04
CA VAL A 146 -5.44 -0.97 -16.52
C VAL A 146 -5.48 0.33 -17.32
N ASP A 147 -5.50 0.28 -18.64
CA ASP A 147 -5.66 1.48 -19.48
C ASP A 147 -6.93 2.27 -19.14
N LYS A 148 -8.02 1.55 -18.85
CA LYS A 148 -9.28 2.17 -18.46
C LYS A 148 -9.18 2.89 -17.12
N ILE A 149 -8.66 2.25 -16.07
CA ILE A 149 -8.55 2.89 -14.75
C ILE A 149 -7.60 4.09 -14.80
N MET A 150 -6.45 3.98 -15.48
CA MET A 150 -5.53 5.10 -15.66
C MET A 150 -6.18 6.26 -16.41
N SER A 151 -7.07 6.00 -17.35
CA SER A 151 -7.79 7.03 -18.09
C SER A 151 -8.80 7.84 -17.25
N LEU A 152 -9.17 7.33 -16.07
CA LEU A 152 -10.10 7.98 -15.14
C LEU A 152 -9.38 8.87 -14.13
N GLU A 153 -8.11 8.62 -13.87
CA GLU A 153 -7.31 9.38 -12.91
C GLU A 153 -7.10 10.84 -13.37
N GLY A 154 -7.04 11.75 -12.41
CA GLY A 154 -6.93 13.18 -12.64
C GLY A 154 -8.22 13.82 -13.19
N LYS A 155 -9.34 13.11 -13.23
CA LYS A 155 -10.62 13.59 -13.79
C LYS A 155 -11.72 13.43 -12.76
N ASN A 156 -12.66 14.39 -12.73
CA ASN A 156 -13.88 14.35 -11.91
C ASN A 156 -13.61 14.05 -10.42
N GLY A 157 -12.51 14.57 -9.87
CA GLY A 157 -12.11 14.34 -8.48
C GLY A 157 -11.44 13.00 -8.21
N VAL A 158 -11.27 12.12 -9.20
CA VAL A 158 -10.53 10.86 -9.02
C VAL A 158 -9.04 11.17 -8.98
N LEU A 159 -8.40 10.87 -7.86
CA LEU A 159 -6.96 11.08 -7.64
C LEU A 159 -6.14 9.90 -8.13
N SER A 160 -6.50 8.70 -7.71
CA SER A 160 -5.78 7.45 -8.04
C SER A 160 -6.70 6.24 -7.94
N ILE A 161 -6.40 5.20 -8.73
CA ILE A 161 -7.08 3.89 -8.68
C ILE A 161 -6.01 2.80 -8.64
N SER A 162 -6.06 1.96 -7.62
CA SER A 162 -5.16 0.83 -7.47
C SER A 162 -5.92 -0.50 -7.45
N VAL A 163 -5.28 -1.55 -7.97
CA VAL A 163 -5.79 -2.92 -7.90
C VAL A 163 -4.81 -3.77 -7.11
N ALA A 164 -5.21 -4.19 -5.93
CA ALA A 164 -4.50 -5.20 -5.16
C ALA A 164 -4.92 -6.58 -5.70
N HIS A 165 -4.04 -7.24 -6.43
CA HIS A 165 -4.30 -8.55 -7.06
C HIS A 165 -4.48 -9.66 -6.02
N CYS A 166 -3.88 -9.51 -4.87
CA CYS A 166 -3.61 -10.48 -3.81
C CYS A 166 -2.40 -11.39 -4.08
N PHE A 167 -1.97 -12.08 -3.03
CA PHE A 167 -0.89 -13.08 -3.11
C PHE A 167 -1.37 -14.40 -2.49
N PRO A 168 -2.00 -15.29 -3.28
CA PRO A 168 -2.66 -16.50 -2.77
C PRO A 168 -1.77 -17.44 -1.97
N TYR A 169 -0.47 -17.45 -2.28
CA TYR A 169 0.48 -18.37 -1.64
C TYR A 169 0.75 -18.08 -0.17
N ALA A 170 0.38 -16.92 0.33
CA ALA A 170 0.54 -16.57 1.75
C ALA A 170 -0.53 -17.20 2.65
N ASP A 171 -1.71 -17.55 2.09
CA ASP A 171 -2.80 -18.24 2.79
C ASP A 171 -3.17 -17.56 4.12
N VAL A 172 -3.43 -16.26 4.08
CA VAL A 172 -3.75 -15.44 5.25
C VAL A 172 -5.21 -14.96 5.25
N PRO A 173 -5.77 -14.58 6.41
CA PRO A 173 -7.08 -13.93 6.47
C PRO A 173 -7.13 -12.63 5.63
N GLU A 174 -8.33 -12.26 5.19
CA GLU A 174 -8.60 -11.07 4.37
C GLU A 174 -7.93 -11.08 2.98
N LEU A 175 -7.48 -12.24 2.53
CA LEU A 175 -6.98 -12.45 1.18
C LEU A 175 -8.06 -12.13 0.14
N GLY A 176 -7.66 -11.75 -1.05
CA GLY A 176 -8.52 -11.53 -2.22
C GLY A 176 -8.24 -10.22 -2.92
N THR A 177 -8.65 -10.19 -4.19
CA THR A 177 -8.48 -9.01 -5.06
C THR A 177 -9.37 -7.87 -4.58
N LYS A 178 -8.78 -6.68 -4.45
CA LYS A 178 -9.50 -5.46 -4.07
C LYS A 178 -9.15 -4.31 -5.01
N VAL A 179 -10.12 -3.44 -5.24
CA VAL A 179 -9.92 -2.17 -5.96
C VAL A 179 -10.03 -1.04 -4.96
N LEU A 180 -9.04 -0.15 -4.98
CA LEU A 180 -9.01 1.07 -4.19
C LEU A 180 -9.21 2.25 -5.12
N VAL A 181 -10.10 3.16 -4.75
CA VAL A 181 -10.31 4.43 -5.46
C VAL A 181 -10.13 5.56 -4.47
N TYR A 182 -9.30 6.51 -4.84
CA TYR A 182 -9.12 7.76 -4.11
C TYR A 182 -9.80 8.90 -4.84
N THR A 183 -10.60 9.65 -4.12
CA THR A 183 -11.21 10.88 -4.62
C THR A 183 -10.81 12.04 -3.73
N ASP A 184 -10.80 13.24 -4.30
CA ASP A 184 -10.73 14.49 -3.54
C ASP A 184 -12.14 14.88 -3.10
N ASP A 185 -12.33 15.12 -1.79
CA ASP A 185 -13.62 15.51 -1.20
C ASP A 185 -13.72 17.05 -1.04
#